data_41847a6636d7a9a7a735e293819f5edd
#
_entry.id   41847a6636d7a9a7a735e293819f5edd
#
_cell.length_a   1.000
_cell.length_b   1.000
_cell.length_c   1.000
_cell.angle_alpha   90.00
_cell.angle_beta   90.00
_cell.angle_gamma   90.00
#
_symmetry.space_group_name_H-M   'P 1'
#
loop_
_entity.id
_entity.type
_entity.pdbx_description
1 polymer ?
#
loop_
_entity_poly.entity_id
_entity_poly.type
_entity_poly.pdbx_seq_one_letter_code
_entity_poly.pdbx_strand_id
1 'polypeptide(L)' 'MTVFILHGSHEYEPPDLLGVFASVAGAEIHRDEDRRLSTGRWEYDHYSIAEFKVQE' A
#
# COMPACT_ATOMS: atom_id res chain seq x y z
N MET A 1 13.64 14.27 1.51
CA MET A 1 12.19 14.01 1.38
C MET A 1 11.91 12.55 1.66
N THR A 2 10.88 12.27 2.44
CA THR A 2 10.51 10.90 2.76
C THR A 2 9.15 10.58 2.15
N VAL A 3 9.04 9.42 1.53
CA VAL A 3 7.77 8.95 0.97
C VAL A 3 7.43 7.60 1.57
N PHE A 4 6.17 7.25 1.49
CA PHE A 4 5.66 5.99 2.02
C PHE A 4 5.02 5.22 0.88
N ILE A 5 5.49 4.01 0.68
CA ILE A 5 5.06 3.18 -0.44
C ILE A 5 4.13 2.10 0.06
N LEU A 6 2.92 2.10 -0.47
CA LEU A 6 1.92 1.11 -0.10
C LEU A 6 1.97 -0.06 -1.08
N HIS A 7 2.13 -1.26 -0.54
CA HIS A 7 2.09 -2.50 -1.30
C HIS A 7 0.97 -3.39 -0.84
N GLY A 8 0.34 -4.09 -1.77
CA GLY A 8 -0.58 -5.17 -1.44
C GLY A 8 -0.03 -6.47 -2.00
N SER A 9 -0.17 -7.56 -1.27
CA SER A 9 0.35 -8.85 -1.72
C SER A 9 -0.64 -9.97 -1.49
N HIS A 10 -0.61 -10.93 -2.41
CA HIS A 10 -1.32 -12.20 -2.29
C HIS A 10 -0.31 -13.29 -1.98
N GLU A 11 -0.78 -14.33 -1.34
CA GLU A 11 0.05 -15.50 -1.06
C GLU A 11 0.58 -16.07 -2.38
N TYR A 12 1.87 -16.34 -2.41
CA TYR A 12 2.58 -16.89 -3.58
C TYR A 12 2.74 -15.95 -4.76
N GLU A 13 2.41 -14.69 -4.62
CA GLU A 13 2.59 -13.70 -5.68
C GLU A 13 3.47 -12.54 -5.21
N PRO A 14 4.21 -11.90 -6.13
CA PRO A 14 4.98 -10.72 -5.76
C PRO A 14 4.06 -9.56 -5.40
N PRO A 15 4.50 -8.66 -4.51
CA PRO A 15 3.66 -7.54 -4.10
C PRO A 15 3.41 -6.56 -5.24
N ASP A 16 2.23 -5.98 -5.24
CA ASP A 16 1.85 -4.93 -6.18
C ASP A 16 2.03 -3.57 -5.54
N LEU A 17 2.57 -2.63 -6.30
CA LEU A 17 2.67 -1.25 -5.85
C LEU A 17 1.31 -0.58 -5.98
N LEU A 18 0.74 -0.15 -4.87
CA LEU A 18 -0.58 0.47 -4.85
C LEU A 18 -0.52 1.99 -4.86
N GLY A 19 0.53 2.57 -4.33
CA GLY A 19 0.69 4.01 -4.36
C GLY A 19 1.88 4.50 -3.58
N VAL A 20 2.20 5.77 -3.78
CA VAL A 20 3.28 6.46 -3.07
C VAL A 20 2.68 7.69 -2.41
N PHE A 21 2.95 7.88 -1.13
CA PHE A 21 2.31 8.90 -0.32
C PHE A 21 3.34 9.72 0.44
N ALA A 22 2.98 10.97 0.73
CA ALA A 22 3.85 11.85 1.50
C ALA A 22 3.79 11.58 3.00
N SER A 23 2.79 10.82 3.46
CA SER A 23 2.63 10.51 4.88
C SER A 23 2.09 9.10 5.08
N VAL A 24 2.34 8.56 6.26
CA VAL A 24 1.78 7.26 6.65
C VAL A 24 0.26 7.33 6.68
N ALA A 25 -0.29 8.44 7.16
CA ALA A 25 -1.74 8.61 7.23
C ALA A 25 -2.39 8.50 5.84
N GLY A 26 -1.78 9.10 4.83
CA GLY A 26 -2.27 9.00 3.46
C GLY A 26 -2.26 7.59 2.95
N ALA A 27 -1.19 6.85 3.21
CA ALA A 27 -1.08 5.46 2.81
C ALA A 27 -2.12 4.59 3.52
N GLU A 28 -2.35 4.84 4.81
CA GLU A 28 -3.33 4.08 5.58
C GLU A 28 -4.75 4.30 5.09
N ILE A 29 -5.09 5.54 4.74
CA ILE A 29 -6.40 5.89 4.21
C ILE A 29 -6.63 5.16 2.88
N HIS A 30 -5.65 5.16 2.01
CA HIS A 30 -5.75 4.48 0.73
C HIS A 30 -5.89 2.96 0.92
N ARG A 31 -5.13 2.40 1.84
CA ARG A 31 -5.22 0.99 2.18
C ARG A 31 -6.63 0.62 2.65
N ASP A 32 -7.20 1.45 3.53
CA ASP A 32 -8.52 1.17 4.08
C ASP A 32 -9.60 1.30 3.00
N GLU A 33 -9.46 2.26 2.10
CA GLU A 33 -10.38 2.40 0.97
C GLU A 33 -10.29 1.22 0.02
N ASP A 34 -9.08 0.78 -0.30
CA ASP A 34 -8.87 -0.35 -1.17
C ASP A 34 -9.48 -1.62 -0.58
N ARG A 35 -9.26 -1.83 0.71
CA ARG A 35 -9.81 -2.98 1.42
C ARG A 35 -11.34 -2.96 1.43
N ARG A 36 -11.92 -1.78 1.61
CA ARG A 36 -13.36 -1.61 1.63
C ARG A 36 -14.00 -1.85 0.26
N LEU A 37 -13.34 -1.40 -0.81
CA LEU A 37 -13.85 -1.51 -2.17
C LEU A 37 -13.61 -2.89 -2.78
N SER A 38 -12.64 -3.63 -2.28
CA SER A 38 -12.29 -4.95 -2.78
C SER A 38 -13.07 -6.04 -2.08
N THR A 39 -14.40 -6.00 -2.18
CA THR A 39 -15.21 -7.00 -1.49
C THR A 39 -15.13 -8.34 -2.17
N GLY A 40 -14.43 -9.27 -1.54
CA GLY A 40 -14.53 -10.69 -1.81
C GLY A 40 -13.72 -11.28 -2.93
N ARG A 41 -13.23 -10.51 -3.89
CA ARG A 41 -12.60 -11.10 -5.08
C ARG A 41 -11.11 -10.81 -5.23
N TRP A 42 -10.71 -9.59 -4.97
CA TRP A 42 -9.36 -9.12 -5.24
C TRP A 42 -8.72 -8.51 -4.00
N GLU A 43 -9.21 -8.94 -2.85
CA GLU A 43 -8.66 -8.46 -1.60
C GLU A 43 -7.25 -9.01 -1.42
N TYR A 44 -6.30 -8.13 -1.14
CA TYR A 44 -4.94 -8.56 -0.86
C TYR A 44 -4.87 -9.23 0.50
N ASP A 45 -4.06 -10.28 0.60
CA ASP A 45 -3.87 -10.97 1.86
C ASP A 45 -3.15 -10.11 2.88
N HIS A 46 -2.22 -9.31 2.39
CA HIS A 46 -1.41 -8.44 3.24
C HIS A 46 -1.21 -7.08 2.60
N TYR A 47 -1.17 -6.06 3.44
CA TYR A 47 -0.76 -4.72 3.04
C TYR A 47 0.49 -4.34 3.82
N SER A 48 1.39 -3.62 3.19
CA SER A 48 2.58 -3.11 3.85
C SER A 48 2.86 -1.68 3.42
N ILE A 49 3.40 -0.90 4.35
CA ILE A 49 3.78 0.49 4.08
C ILE A 49 5.27 0.59 4.37
N ALA A 50 6.06 0.90 3.35
CA ALA A 50 7.50 1.02 3.47
C ALA A 50 7.91 2.48 3.40
N GLU A 51 8.76 2.89 4.33
CA GLU A 51 9.34 4.23 4.31
C GLU A 51 10.54 4.26 3.37
N PHE A 52 10.58 5.25 2.51
CA PHE A 52 11.68 5.42 1.58
C PHE A 52 12.14 6.88 1.56
N LYS A 53 13.43 7.08 1.75
CA LYS A 53 14.02 8.42 1.72
C LYS A 53 14.52 8.73 0.32
N VAL A 54 13.94 9.77 -0.26
CA VAL A 54 14.31 10.21 -1.60
C VAL A 54 15.46 11.21 -1.47
N GLN A 55 16.53 10.96 -2.17
CA GLN A 55 17.65 11.91 -2.22
C GLN A 55 17.31 13.06 -3.16
N GLU A 56 17.56 14.24 -2.69
CA GLU A 56 17.36 15.45 -3.49
C GLU A 56 18.65 15.86 -4.20
#